data_26786a298ebada7f0a573b19845f4afa
#
_entry.id   26786a298ebada7f0a573b19845f4afa
#
_cell.length_a   1.000
_cell.length_b   1.000
_cell.length_c   1.000
_cell.angle_alpha   90.00
_cell.angle_beta   90.00
_cell.angle_gamma   90.00
#
_symmetry.space_group_name_H-M   'P 1'
#
loop_
_entity.id
_entity.type
_entity.pdbx_description
1 polymer ?
#
loop_
_entity_poly.entity_id
_entity_poly.type
_entity_poly.pdbx_seq_one_letter_code
_entity_poly.pdbx_strand_id
1 'polypeptide(L)'
;MTEFSHCRKAEVFDKNKNQAVIAAVSMGPMDSLLVTLPRDFKASSASPVQIVFYDPMQGLVTCRCTLSAPLVTDDRQHCSYRCQVLDKLSQEQRREDIKISLTAKVTVTFEAPDRTLEAPATIHNLSAGGIYMVTDLKLKPGDQVFFYFHDAGGTIPLTAEVLREEIRYDRYSRPVKGYGCRFVDLAPMYELQLRSFVFKEARRIY
;
A
#
# COMPACT_ATOMS: atom_id res chain seq x y z
N MET A 1 10.48 11.12 -16.35
CA MET A 1 9.59 10.76 -15.19
C MET A 1 10.39 11.02 -13.94
N THR A 2 9.84 11.80 -13.04
CA THR A 2 10.52 12.15 -11.79
C THR A 2 10.58 10.91 -10.89
N GLU A 3 11.74 10.62 -10.33
CA GLU A 3 11.93 9.51 -9.39
C GLU A 3 10.96 9.66 -8.21
N PHE A 4 10.34 8.55 -7.77
CA PHE A 4 9.33 8.49 -6.70
C PHE A 4 7.99 9.19 -6.96
N SER A 5 7.62 9.52 -8.21
CA SER A 5 6.34 10.15 -8.54
C SER A 5 5.10 9.37 -8.04
N HIS A 6 5.22 8.07 -7.92
CA HIS A 6 4.15 7.16 -7.47
C HIS A 6 4.24 6.77 -6.00
N CYS A 7 5.31 7.18 -5.32
CA CYS A 7 5.48 6.96 -3.90
C CYS A 7 4.47 7.81 -3.11
N ARG A 8 3.85 7.24 -2.08
CA ARG A 8 2.88 7.93 -1.21
C ARG A 8 3.30 7.89 0.26
N LYS A 9 4.26 7.05 0.58
CA LYS A 9 4.72 6.82 1.95
C LYS A 9 6.23 6.70 2.00
N ALA A 10 6.82 7.28 3.03
CA ALA A 10 8.23 7.07 3.37
C ALA A 10 8.41 6.96 4.88
N GLU A 11 9.56 6.48 5.29
CA GLU A 11 10.06 6.58 6.66
C GLU A 11 11.29 7.49 6.66
N VAL A 12 11.27 8.52 7.48
CA VAL A 12 12.37 9.46 7.65
C VAL A 12 13.04 9.17 8.98
N PHE A 13 14.33 8.92 8.94
CA PHE A 13 15.12 8.64 10.13
C PHE A 13 15.76 9.91 10.65
N ASP A 14 15.75 10.06 11.96
CA ASP A 14 16.48 11.14 12.63
C ASP A 14 18.00 11.02 12.41
N LYS A 15 18.76 12.04 12.83
CA LYS A 15 20.22 12.06 12.67
C LYS A 15 20.92 10.87 13.34
N ASN A 16 20.34 10.34 14.40
CA ASN A 16 20.93 9.24 15.18
C ASN A 16 20.44 7.87 14.69
N LYS A 17 19.51 7.83 13.70
CA LYS A 17 18.85 6.63 13.17
C LYS A 17 18.10 5.80 14.24
N ASN A 18 17.79 6.42 15.38
CA ASN A 18 17.14 5.75 16.51
C ASN A 18 15.61 5.77 16.40
N GLN A 19 15.06 6.71 15.63
CA GLN A 19 13.62 6.84 15.46
C GLN A 19 13.27 7.10 14.00
N ALA A 20 12.36 6.28 13.48
CA ALA A 20 11.77 6.48 12.16
C ALA A 20 10.40 7.15 12.31
N VAL A 21 10.16 8.18 11.52
CA VAL A 21 8.87 8.87 11.46
C VAL A 21 8.23 8.61 10.11
N ILE A 22 6.96 8.21 10.13
CA ILE A 22 6.17 8.01 8.92
C ILE A 22 5.89 9.37 8.28
N ALA A 23 6.20 9.47 7.00
CA ALA A 23 5.97 10.64 6.18
C ALA A 23 5.02 10.33 5.03
N ALA A 24 4.15 11.28 4.69
CA ALA A 24 3.45 11.25 3.41
C ALA A 24 4.37 11.80 2.31
N VAL A 25 4.28 11.21 1.13
CA VAL A 25 5.05 11.63 -0.05
C VAL A 25 4.09 12.08 -1.15
N SER A 26 4.40 13.18 -1.78
CA SER A 26 3.60 13.73 -2.89
C SER A 26 4.49 14.49 -3.87
N MET A 27 3.94 14.77 -5.04
CA MET A 27 4.57 15.66 -6.01
C MET A 27 4.03 17.08 -5.83
N GLY A 28 4.92 18.03 -5.77
CA GLY A 28 4.62 19.46 -5.73
C GLY A 28 4.83 20.14 -7.07
N PRO A 29 4.75 21.49 -7.10
CA PRO A 29 5.02 22.28 -8.30
C PRO A 29 6.39 21.99 -8.90
N MET A 30 6.48 22.07 -10.24
CA MET A 30 7.71 21.79 -11.01
C MET A 30 8.30 20.40 -10.71
N ASP A 31 7.43 19.40 -10.55
CA ASP A 31 7.80 18.01 -10.28
C ASP A 31 8.70 17.84 -9.04
N SER A 32 8.59 18.75 -8.06
CA SER A 32 9.35 18.66 -6.84
C SER A 32 8.81 17.55 -5.93
N LEU A 33 9.68 16.73 -5.38
CA LEU A 33 9.32 15.71 -4.40
C LEU A 33 9.06 16.39 -3.04
N LEU A 34 7.87 16.17 -2.49
CA LEU A 34 7.47 16.69 -1.18
C LEU A 34 7.38 15.55 -0.17
N VAL A 35 7.92 15.81 1.01
CA VAL A 35 7.83 14.91 2.18
C VAL A 35 7.14 15.68 3.30
N THR A 36 6.01 15.17 3.76
CA THR A 36 5.18 15.78 4.82
C THR A 36 5.36 15.00 6.11
N LEU A 37 5.80 15.67 7.14
CA LEU A 37 6.18 15.13 8.44
C LEU A 37 5.38 15.81 9.57
N PRO A 38 5.20 15.16 10.73
CA PRO A 38 4.66 15.82 11.92
C PRO A 38 5.49 17.03 12.31
N ARG A 39 4.86 18.07 12.84
CA ARG A 39 5.54 19.36 13.20
C ARG A 39 6.58 19.24 14.30
N ASP A 40 6.45 18.24 15.16
CA ASP A 40 7.42 17.94 16.22
C ASP A 40 8.71 17.30 15.69
N PHE A 41 8.70 16.81 14.45
CA PHE A 41 9.90 16.32 13.80
C PHE A 41 10.83 17.46 13.41
N LYS A 42 11.99 17.53 14.07
CA LYS A 42 13.00 18.56 13.80
C LYS A 42 13.87 18.15 12.62
N ALA A 43 13.39 18.39 11.40
CA ALA A 43 14.24 18.29 10.23
C ALA A 43 15.32 19.37 10.27
N SER A 44 16.57 18.97 10.10
CA SER A 44 17.67 19.92 9.93
C SER A 44 17.91 20.15 8.44
N SER A 45 17.70 21.35 7.94
CA SER A 45 18.01 21.70 6.56
C SER A 45 19.52 21.67 6.25
N ALA A 46 20.36 21.69 7.29
CA ALA A 46 21.81 21.72 7.16
C ALA A 46 22.47 20.33 7.09
N SER A 47 21.72 19.25 7.33
CA SER A 47 22.30 17.90 7.37
C SER A 47 21.43 16.92 6.60
N PRO A 48 22.03 16.04 5.77
CA PRO A 48 21.30 14.99 5.11
C PRO A 48 20.60 14.06 6.10
N VAL A 49 19.42 13.59 5.71
CA VAL A 49 18.62 12.57 6.41
C VAL A 49 18.53 11.32 5.57
N GLN A 50 18.35 10.19 6.22
CA GLN A 50 18.05 8.93 5.53
C GLN A 50 16.55 8.79 5.40
N ILE A 51 16.08 8.50 4.19
CA ILE A 51 14.67 8.28 3.88
C ILE A 51 14.52 6.93 3.19
N VAL A 52 13.59 6.11 3.68
CA VAL A 52 13.17 4.87 3.03
C VAL A 52 11.83 5.13 2.33
N PHE A 53 11.85 5.21 1.01
CA PHE A 53 10.67 5.36 0.19
C PHE A 53 9.99 4.02 -0.05
N TYR A 54 8.66 3.97 0.10
CA TYR A 54 7.83 2.81 -0.20
C TYR A 54 7.30 2.93 -1.62
N ASP A 55 8.16 2.65 -2.59
CA ASP A 55 7.80 2.76 -4.00
C ASP A 55 7.03 1.52 -4.46
N PRO A 56 5.87 1.67 -5.13
CA PRO A 56 5.06 0.53 -5.56
C PRO A 56 5.75 -0.35 -6.62
N MET A 57 6.65 0.22 -7.42
CA MET A 57 7.36 -0.48 -8.50
C MET A 57 8.77 -0.93 -8.10
N GLN A 58 9.47 -0.11 -7.33
CA GLN A 58 10.86 -0.35 -6.96
C GLN A 58 11.03 -1.05 -5.60
N GLY A 59 9.95 -1.16 -4.81
CA GLY A 59 10.00 -1.69 -3.45
C GLY A 59 10.46 -0.67 -2.42
N LEU A 60 11.29 -1.07 -1.47
CA LEU A 60 11.86 -0.16 -0.49
C LEU A 60 13.17 0.43 -1.04
N VAL A 61 13.17 1.74 -1.22
CA VAL A 61 14.35 2.45 -1.71
C VAL A 61 14.87 3.36 -0.61
N THR A 62 16.05 3.03 -0.12
CA THR A 62 16.73 3.83 0.90
C THR A 62 17.60 4.88 0.22
N CYS A 63 17.36 6.14 0.55
CA CYS A 63 18.09 7.27 -0.02
C CYS A 63 18.69 8.14 1.08
N ARG A 64 19.78 8.82 0.73
CA ARG A 64 20.28 9.97 1.45
C ARG A 64 19.69 11.21 0.80
N CYS A 65 19.01 12.04 1.58
CA CYS A 65 18.25 13.18 1.08
C CYS A 65 18.55 14.44 1.88
N THR A 66 18.34 15.61 1.27
CA THR A 66 18.23 16.89 1.98
C THR A 66 16.77 17.33 1.99
N LEU A 67 16.35 17.93 3.10
CA LEU A 67 15.04 18.56 3.25
C LEU A 67 15.23 20.08 3.27
N SER A 68 14.42 20.82 2.53
CA SER A 68 14.42 22.28 2.53
C SER A 68 13.98 22.86 3.90
N ALA A 69 13.90 24.16 4.01
CA ALA A 69 13.09 24.78 5.04
C ALA A 69 11.61 24.35 4.88
N PRO A 70 10.84 24.28 5.99
CA PRO A 70 9.44 23.92 5.94
C PRO A 70 8.65 24.87 5.05
N LEU A 71 7.79 24.31 4.21
CA LEU A 71 6.88 25.09 3.39
C LEU A 71 5.73 25.61 4.25
N VAL A 72 5.28 26.83 3.97
CA VAL A 72 4.12 27.41 4.65
C VAL A 72 2.87 26.64 4.22
N THR A 73 2.18 26.03 5.16
CA THR A 73 0.91 25.31 4.97
C THR A 73 -0.07 25.67 6.08
N ASP A 74 -1.35 25.57 5.79
CA ASP A 74 -2.42 25.77 6.80
C ASP A 74 -2.58 24.58 7.75
N ASP A 75 -1.89 23.48 7.49
CA ASP A 75 -1.90 22.29 8.35
C ASP A 75 -1.16 22.58 9.66
N ARG A 76 -1.90 22.50 10.78
CA ARG A 76 -1.37 22.75 12.12
C ARG A 76 -0.59 21.57 12.69
N GLN A 77 -0.78 20.38 12.15
CA GLN A 77 -0.17 19.13 12.68
C GLN A 77 1.05 18.70 11.89
N HIS A 78 1.16 19.10 10.61
CA HIS A 78 2.22 18.63 9.72
C HIS A 78 2.93 19.80 9.04
N CYS A 79 4.16 19.54 8.61
CA CYS A 79 4.96 20.41 7.76
C CYS A 79 5.42 19.67 6.51
N SER A 80 5.35 20.33 5.36
CA SER A 80 5.85 19.80 4.10
C SER A 80 7.23 20.37 3.80
N TYR A 81 8.10 19.52 3.27
CA TYR A 81 9.48 19.85 2.92
C TYR A 81 9.73 19.46 1.47
N ARG A 82 10.44 20.26 0.70
CA ARG A 82 11.01 19.79 -0.57
C ARG A 82 12.14 18.83 -0.26
N CYS A 83 12.09 17.66 -0.85
CA CYS A 83 13.08 16.61 -0.69
C CYS A 83 13.94 16.54 -1.95
N GLN A 84 15.24 16.63 -1.77
CA GLN A 84 16.22 16.37 -2.82
C GLN A 84 16.96 15.09 -2.50
N VAL A 85 16.87 14.11 -3.39
CA VAL A 85 17.65 12.87 -3.30
C VAL A 85 19.07 13.18 -3.70
N LEU A 86 20.02 12.87 -2.82
CA LEU A 86 21.46 13.00 -3.05
C LEU A 86 22.03 11.70 -3.60
N ASP A 87 21.72 10.60 -2.91
CA ASP A 87 22.22 9.27 -3.27
C ASP A 87 21.16 8.20 -2.96
N LYS A 88 21.12 7.19 -3.79
CA LYS A 88 20.40 5.94 -3.55
C LYS A 88 21.36 4.95 -2.86
N LEU A 89 21.06 4.61 -1.61
CA LEU A 89 21.93 3.78 -0.77
C LEU A 89 21.65 2.30 -0.95
N SER A 90 20.36 1.92 -1.05
CA SER A 90 19.94 0.54 -1.28
C SER A 90 18.55 0.48 -1.89
N GLN A 91 18.26 -0.65 -2.50
CA GLN A 91 16.93 -0.99 -2.99
C GLN A 91 16.62 -2.43 -2.61
N GLU A 92 15.46 -2.65 -2.00
CA GLU A 92 15.01 -3.97 -1.59
C GLU A 92 13.61 -4.22 -2.12
N GLN A 93 13.48 -5.10 -3.09
CA GLN A 93 12.19 -5.55 -3.58
C GLN A 93 11.71 -6.72 -2.73
N ARG A 94 10.86 -6.43 -1.73
CA ARG A 94 10.29 -7.43 -0.80
C ARG A 94 9.09 -8.15 -1.37
N ARG A 95 8.52 -7.65 -2.47
CA ARG A 95 7.33 -8.23 -3.06
C ARG A 95 7.73 -8.94 -4.35
N GLU A 96 7.37 -10.20 -4.42
CA GLU A 96 7.46 -10.97 -5.67
C GLU A 96 6.45 -10.48 -6.69
N ASP A 97 5.30 -9.95 -6.20
CA ASP A 97 4.19 -9.51 -7.03
C ASP A 97 3.94 -8.01 -6.91
N ILE A 98 3.65 -7.39 -8.04
CA ILE A 98 3.13 -6.02 -8.11
C ILE A 98 1.77 -5.99 -7.38
N LYS A 99 1.57 -4.93 -6.60
CA LYS A 99 0.33 -4.67 -5.90
C LYS A 99 -0.32 -3.41 -6.41
N ILE A 100 -1.55 -3.53 -6.86
CA ILE A 100 -2.36 -2.41 -7.34
C ILE A 100 -3.44 -2.03 -6.32
N SER A 101 -3.78 -0.75 -6.30
CA SER A 101 -4.97 -0.26 -5.61
C SER A 101 -6.15 -0.30 -6.56
N LEU A 102 -7.25 -0.91 -6.14
CA LEU A 102 -8.51 -0.92 -6.90
C LEU A 102 -9.67 -0.96 -5.90
N THR A 103 -10.88 -0.71 -6.40
CA THR A 103 -12.11 -0.91 -5.64
C THR A 103 -13.00 -1.86 -6.42
N ALA A 104 -13.03 -3.13 -6.01
CA ALA A 104 -13.88 -4.14 -6.61
C ALA A 104 -14.84 -4.72 -5.56
N LYS A 105 -16.12 -4.78 -5.89
CA LYS A 105 -17.15 -5.41 -5.06
C LYS A 105 -17.30 -6.86 -5.46
N VAL A 106 -17.28 -7.76 -4.50
CA VAL A 106 -17.47 -9.20 -4.67
C VAL A 106 -18.39 -9.73 -3.58
N THR A 107 -19.00 -10.89 -3.81
CA THR A 107 -19.62 -11.68 -2.75
C THR A 107 -18.63 -12.75 -2.33
N VAL A 108 -18.34 -12.81 -1.04
CA VAL A 108 -17.46 -13.82 -0.46
C VAL A 108 -18.29 -14.89 0.25
N THR A 109 -17.91 -16.13 0.08
CA THR A 109 -18.46 -17.30 0.76
C THR A 109 -17.46 -17.77 1.80
N PHE A 110 -17.90 -17.95 3.03
CA PHE A 110 -17.13 -18.49 4.14
C PHE A 110 -17.82 -19.71 4.72
N GLU A 111 -17.12 -20.81 4.80
CA GLU A 111 -17.63 -22.04 5.42
C GLU A 111 -17.28 -22.06 6.90
N ALA A 112 -18.24 -21.72 7.74
CA ALA A 112 -18.14 -21.89 9.18
C ALA A 112 -18.48 -23.36 9.55
N PRO A 113 -18.09 -23.85 10.72
CA PRO A 113 -18.28 -25.25 11.11
C PRO A 113 -19.71 -25.77 11.04
N ASP A 114 -20.69 -24.90 11.21
CA ASP A 114 -22.12 -25.21 11.30
C ASP A 114 -22.95 -24.67 10.12
N ARG A 115 -22.38 -23.80 9.29
CA ARG A 115 -23.12 -23.15 8.19
C ARG A 115 -22.21 -22.47 7.19
N THR A 116 -22.69 -22.32 5.98
CA THR A 116 -22.10 -21.47 4.96
C THR A 116 -22.63 -20.04 5.10
N LEU A 117 -21.75 -19.06 5.09
CA LEU A 117 -22.08 -17.64 5.16
C LEU A 117 -21.67 -16.95 3.86
N GLU A 118 -22.56 -16.11 3.36
CA GLU A 118 -22.26 -15.23 2.24
C GLU A 118 -22.40 -13.78 2.67
N ALA A 119 -21.46 -12.96 2.25
CA ALA A 119 -21.50 -11.52 2.54
C ALA A 119 -20.82 -10.71 1.42
N PRO A 120 -21.25 -9.44 1.24
CA PRO A 120 -20.53 -8.53 0.38
C PRO A 120 -19.14 -8.22 0.94
N ALA A 121 -18.18 -8.10 0.04
CA ALA A 121 -16.84 -7.62 0.37
C ALA A 121 -16.38 -6.60 -0.67
N THR A 122 -15.52 -5.69 -0.22
CA THR A 122 -14.86 -4.73 -1.09
C THR A 122 -13.35 -4.99 -1.07
N ILE A 123 -12.80 -5.31 -2.23
CA ILE A 123 -11.36 -5.47 -2.42
C ILE A 123 -10.76 -4.07 -2.64
N HIS A 124 -9.77 -3.69 -1.84
CA HIS A 124 -9.09 -2.39 -1.92
C HIS A 124 -7.70 -2.46 -2.54
N ASN A 125 -7.13 -3.64 -2.62
CA ASN A 125 -5.91 -3.88 -3.37
C ASN A 125 -5.78 -5.34 -3.76
N LEU A 126 -5.04 -5.58 -4.81
CA LEU A 126 -4.86 -6.88 -5.44
C LEU A 126 -3.40 -7.03 -5.91
N SER A 127 -2.88 -8.23 -5.74
CA SER A 127 -1.64 -8.72 -6.37
C SER A 127 -1.87 -10.14 -6.88
N ALA A 128 -0.92 -10.72 -7.58
CA ALA A 128 -1.04 -12.14 -7.97
C ALA A 128 -1.02 -13.08 -6.75
N GLY A 129 -0.40 -12.67 -5.63
CA GLY A 129 -0.32 -13.49 -4.42
C GLY A 129 -1.45 -13.27 -3.41
N GLY A 130 -2.31 -12.24 -3.56
CA GLY A 130 -3.37 -12.00 -2.58
C GLY A 130 -4.06 -10.65 -2.66
N ILE A 131 -4.94 -10.43 -1.68
CA ILE A 131 -5.82 -9.26 -1.59
C ILE A 131 -5.80 -8.61 -0.20
N TYR A 132 -6.28 -7.37 -0.17
CA TYR A 132 -6.81 -6.77 1.04
C TYR A 132 -8.29 -6.45 0.80
N MET A 133 -9.15 -6.99 1.64
CA MET A 133 -10.59 -6.80 1.53
C MET A 133 -11.21 -6.32 2.84
N VAL A 134 -12.37 -5.68 2.72
CA VAL A 134 -13.24 -5.28 3.82
C VAL A 134 -14.57 -6.02 3.66
N THR A 135 -15.04 -6.64 4.73
CA THR A 135 -16.33 -7.36 4.80
C THR A 135 -16.87 -7.32 6.23
N ASP A 136 -18.18 -7.53 6.39
CA ASP A 136 -18.84 -7.63 7.70
C ASP A 136 -18.66 -9.02 8.35
N LEU A 137 -18.12 -10.00 7.63
CA LEU A 137 -17.79 -11.30 8.22
C LEU A 137 -16.72 -11.14 9.30
N LYS A 138 -16.91 -11.89 10.38
CA LYS A 138 -15.92 -11.97 11.49
C LYS A 138 -14.96 -13.13 11.18
N LEU A 139 -13.90 -12.82 10.48
CA LEU A 139 -12.88 -13.79 10.09
C LEU A 139 -11.68 -13.74 11.05
N LYS A 140 -10.93 -14.83 11.11
CA LYS A 140 -9.70 -14.99 11.90
C LYS A 140 -8.55 -15.41 10.97
N PRO A 141 -7.29 -15.19 11.35
CA PRO A 141 -6.16 -15.77 10.64
C PRO A 141 -6.32 -17.28 10.48
N GLY A 142 -6.11 -17.78 9.26
CA GLY A 142 -6.32 -19.16 8.86
C GLY A 142 -7.70 -19.45 8.24
N ASP A 143 -8.70 -18.60 8.43
CA ASP A 143 -9.98 -18.77 7.74
C ASP A 143 -9.81 -18.57 6.24
N GLN A 144 -10.56 -19.35 5.46
CA GLN A 144 -10.56 -19.28 4.00
C GLN A 144 -11.90 -18.77 3.51
N VAL A 145 -11.88 -17.89 2.53
CA VAL A 145 -13.05 -17.38 1.83
C VAL A 145 -12.93 -17.66 0.34
N PHE A 146 -14.04 -17.98 -0.28
CA PHE A 146 -14.15 -18.20 -1.72
C PHE A 146 -14.94 -17.07 -2.36
N PHE A 147 -14.52 -16.64 -3.56
CA PHE A 147 -15.25 -15.67 -4.38
C PHE A 147 -14.87 -15.74 -5.85
N TYR A 148 -15.67 -15.12 -6.69
CA TYR A 148 -15.38 -14.94 -8.10
C TYR A 148 -14.89 -13.51 -8.35
N PHE A 149 -13.73 -13.40 -8.98
CA PHE A 149 -13.21 -12.13 -9.47
C PHE A 149 -13.44 -12.03 -10.97
N HIS A 150 -14.00 -10.91 -11.41
CA HIS A 150 -14.33 -10.68 -12.82
C HIS A 150 -13.40 -9.61 -13.40
N ASP A 151 -12.75 -9.93 -14.51
CA ASP A 151 -11.98 -9.00 -15.32
C ASP A 151 -12.44 -9.04 -16.79
N ALA A 152 -11.78 -8.25 -17.65
CA ALA A 152 -12.07 -8.27 -19.08
C ALA A 152 -11.73 -9.62 -19.76
N GLY A 153 -10.93 -10.46 -19.14
CA GLY A 153 -10.53 -11.79 -19.60
C GLY A 153 -11.47 -12.91 -19.15
N GLY A 154 -12.44 -12.61 -18.25
CA GLY A 154 -13.40 -13.58 -17.76
C GLY A 154 -13.55 -13.61 -16.23
N THR A 155 -13.92 -14.77 -15.73
CA THR A 155 -14.16 -15.01 -14.31
C THR A 155 -13.08 -15.90 -13.73
N ILE A 156 -12.47 -15.47 -12.65
CA ILE A 156 -11.41 -16.17 -11.93
C ILE A 156 -11.99 -16.65 -10.58
N PRO A 157 -12.13 -17.96 -10.33
CA PRO A 157 -12.45 -18.47 -9.01
C PRO A 157 -11.24 -18.33 -8.10
N LEU A 158 -11.42 -17.72 -6.93
CA LEU A 158 -10.35 -17.44 -5.99
C LEU A 158 -10.71 -17.92 -4.59
N THR A 159 -9.78 -18.65 -3.98
CA THR A 159 -9.79 -18.95 -2.54
C THR A 159 -8.71 -18.12 -1.88
N ALA A 160 -9.07 -17.42 -0.82
CA ALA A 160 -8.15 -16.55 -0.09
C ALA A 160 -8.14 -16.90 1.40
N GLU A 161 -6.95 -17.18 1.93
CA GLU A 161 -6.72 -17.42 3.35
C GLU A 161 -6.37 -16.12 4.07
N VAL A 162 -7.06 -15.85 5.15
CA VAL A 162 -6.80 -14.68 6.01
C VAL A 162 -5.46 -14.82 6.71
N LEU A 163 -4.56 -13.88 6.50
CA LEU A 163 -3.27 -13.81 7.19
C LEU A 163 -3.31 -12.91 8.41
N ARG A 164 -4.06 -11.82 8.34
CA ARG A 164 -4.17 -10.83 9.43
C ARG A 164 -5.44 -10.01 9.32
N GLU A 165 -5.91 -9.53 10.46
CA GLU A 165 -6.93 -8.50 10.59
C GLU A 165 -6.24 -7.13 10.73
N GLU A 166 -6.79 -6.11 10.10
CA GLU A 166 -6.38 -4.71 10.24
C GLU A 166 -7.62 -3.85 10.55
N ILE A 167 -7.53 -2.99 11.54
CA ILE A 167 -8.55 -1.97 11.76
C ILE A 167 -8.10 -0.70 11.05
N ARG A 168 -8.94 -0.19 10.17
CA ARG A 168 -8.76 1.10 9.51
C ARG A 168 -9.93 2.01 9.86
N TYR A 169 -9.78 3.29 9.64
CA TYR A 169 -10.84 4.25 9.84
C TYR A 169 -11.33 4.75 8.48
N ASP A 170 -12.66 4.76 8.31
CA ASP A 170 -13.28 5.34 7.12
C ASP A 170 -13.21 6.88 7.15
N ARG A 171 -13.71 7.54 6.10
CA ARG A 171 -13.75 9.01 6.01
C ARG A 171 -14.56 9.70 7.13
N TYR A 172 -15.32 8.94 7.90
CA TYR A 172 -16.12 9.41 9.04
C TYR A 172 -15.49 9.00 10.38
N SER A 173 -14.23 8.57 10.39
CA SER A 173 -13.49 8.08 11.56
C SER A 173 -14.14 6.87 12.25
N ARG A 174 -14.94 6.08 11.52
CA ARG A 174 -15.51 4.84 12.05
C ARG A 174 -14.54 3.69 11.79
N PRO A 175 -14.32 2.81 12.80
CA PRO A 175 -13.45 1.66 12.61
C PRO A 175 -14.07 0.69 11.62
N VAL A 176 -13.29 0.29 10.62
CA VAL A 176 -13.66 -0.68 9.60
C VAL A 176 -12.64 -1.82 9.65
N LYS A 177 -13.13 -3.04 9.79
CA LYS A 177 -12.30 -4.24 9.79
C LYS A 177 -11.98 -4.62 8.36
N GLY A 178 -10.70 -4.86 8.12
CA GLY A 178 -10.22 -5.38 6.85
C GLY A 178 -9.26 -6.53 7.07
N TYR A 179 -9.10 -7.34 6.04
CA TYR A 179 -8.36 -8.59 6.08
C TYR A 179 -7.32 -8.62 4.97
N GLY A 180 -6.07 -8.83 5.37
CA GLY A 180 -4.99 -9.16 4.44
C GLY A 180 -4.98 -10.65 4.21
N CYS A 181 -5.17 -11.08 2.95
CA CYS A 181 -5.31 -12.48 2.58
C CYS A 181 -4.29 -12.87 1.50
N ARG A 182 -3.87 -14.13 1.50
CA ARG A 182 -3.12 -14.76 0.40
C ARG A 182 -4.03 -15.67 -0.40
N PHE A 183 -3.80 -15.82 -1.69
CA PHE A 183 -4.47 -16.85 -2.47
C PHE A 183 -3.89 -18.22 -2.14
N VAL A 184 -4.77 -19.22 -2.11
CA VAL A 184 -4.42 -20.62 -1.91
C VAL A 184 -5.00 -21.45 -3.05
N ASP A 185 -4.30 -22.51 -3.41
CA ASP A 185 -4.72 -23.48 -4.45
C ASP A 185 -5.06 -22.84 -5.80
N LEU A 186 -4.38 -21.73 -6.15
CA LEU A 186 -4.62 -21.03 -7.40
C LEU A 186 -4.03 -21.81 -8.58
N ALA A 187 -4.91 -22.26 -9.47
CA ALA A 187 -4.47 -22.97 -10.67
C ALA A 187 -3.57 -22.08 -11.56
N PRO A 188 -2.51 -22.64 -12.18
CA PRO A 188 -1.53 -21.84 -12.95
C PRO A 188 -2.15 -20.95 -14.03
N MET A 189 -3.21 -21.39 -14.68
CA MET A 189 -3.91 -20.61 -15.69
C MET A 189 -4.56 -19.34 -15.09
N TYR A 190 -5.15 -19.43 -13.92
CA TYR A 190 -5.76 -18.30 -13.22
C TYR A 190 -4.71 -17.38 -12.61
N GLU A 191 -3.60 -17.94 -12.14
CA GLU A 191 -2.45 -17.13 -11.70
C GLU A 191 -1.91 -16.26 -12.84
N LEU A 192 -1.73 -16.86 -14.04
CA LEU A 192 -1.26 -16.12 -15.22
C LEU A 192 -2.25 -15.03 -15.64
N GLN A 193 -3.56 -15.32 -15.62
CA GLN A 193 -4.61 -14.35 -15.92
C GLN A 193 -4.57 -13.18 -14.90
N LEU A 194 -4.46 -13.49 -13.61
CA LEU A 194 -4.40 -12.51 -12.53
C LEU A 194 -3.14 -11.64 -12.62
N ARG A 195 -1.96 -12.24 -12.89
CA ARG A 195 -0.71 -11.52 -13.14
C ARG A 195 -0.84 -10.56 -14.33
N SER A 196 -1.44 -11.02 -15.43
CA SER A 196 -1.69 -10.20 -16.62
C SER A 196 -2.60 -9.01 -16.32
N PHE A 197 -3.69 -9.24 -15.58
CA PHE A 197 -4.60 -8.19 -15.14
C PHE A 197 -3.89 -7.16 -14.27
N VAL A 198 -3.19 -7.61 -13.21
CA VAL A 198 -2.46 -6.73 -12.28
C VAL A 198 -1.41 -5.90 -13.03
N PHE A 199 -0.67 -6.51 -13.95
CA PHE A 199 0.33 -5.80 -14.75
C PHE A 199 -0.28 -4.74 -15.67
N LYS A 200 -1.40 -5.07 -16.33
CA LYS A 200 -2.16 -4.12 -17.16
C LYS A 200 -2.65 -2.91 -16.35
N GLU A 201 -3.25 -3.17 -15.20
CA GLU A 201 -3.77 -2.09 -14.35
C GLU A 201 -2.64 -1.28 -13.72
N ALA A 202 -1.53 -1.90 -13.32
CA ALA A 202 -0.35 -1.17 -12.84
C ALA A 202 0.15 -0.16 -13.88
N ARG A 203 0.22 -0.53 -15.16
CA ARG A 203 0.63 0.38 -16.26
C ARG A 203 -0.34 1.53 -16.53
N ARG A 204 -1.59 1.42 -16.07
CA ARG A 204 -2.58 2.51 -16.18
C ARG A 204 -2.51 3.47 -15.01
N ILE A 205 -2.10 2.96 -13.84
CA ILE A 205 -2.05 3.73 -12.60
C ILE A 205 -0.70 4.44 -12.46
N TYR A 206 0.37 3.80 -12.93
CA TYR A 206 1.76 4.24 -12.82
C TYR A 206 2.40 4.53 -14.19
#